data_69c302c480c7358b74dc967f2d4a39c2
#
_entry.id   69c302c480c7358b74dc967f2d4a39c2
#
_cell.length_a   1.000
_cell.length_b   1.000
_cell.length_c   1.000
_cell.angle_alpha   90.00
_cell.angle_beta   90.00
_cell.angle_gamma   90.00
#
_symmetry.space_group_name_H-M   'P 1'
#
loop_
_entity.id
_entity.type
_entity.pdbx_description
1 polymer ?
#
loop_
_entity_poly.entity_id
_entity_poly.type
_entity_poly.pdbx_seq_one_letter_code
_entity_poly.pdbx_strand_id
1 'polypeptide(L)'
;MTVAAPTIAKTPDQCETSSMRGQLANGLNNYQPFKVDYFEAGSSGPVVMLVHSSVSGARQWRRLMDHLKDQFRVRAVNLFGYGKTPPWPAATTQTLSDQARLVEDALPPDAGEIYLVGHSFGGSVAMKLAARLPARVARLVLLETNPFYLLAQAGRMDAFAEAMELRNYIKKFGALGEWATAAEKFADYWNGAGTWRKMSFDRRIAFSEALKPNFFEWDAVMNETTPAKQWAALLPERTLLVCDPGTVLPIREITAILRRSCRSWAYEEVPGVGHMAPLTRPDLINPLVVSFLGARERAIEKRPRSAIG
;
A
#
# COMPACT_ATOMS: atom_id res chain seq x y z
N MET A 1 63.90 36.12 38.62
CA MET A 1 63.20 36.11 37.30
C MET A 1 62.91 34.67 36.96
N THR A 2 61.73 34.24 37.29
CA THR A 2 61.30 32.87 37.07
C THR A 2 60.16 32.89 36.05
N VAL A 3 60.39 32.33 34.88
CA VAL A 3 59.44 32.32 33.76
C VAL A 3 58.50 31.10 33.96
N ALA A 4 57.19 31.39 33.99
CA ALA A 4 56.14 30.40 34.07
C ALA A 4 55.85 29.78 32.67
N ALA A 5 55.66 28.45 32.61
CA ALA A 5 55.28 27.71 31.42
C ALA A 5 53.77 27.83 31.13
N PRO A 6 53.34 27.78 29.88
CA PRO A 6 51.92 27.91 29.52
C PRO A 6 51.15 26.60 29.70
N THR A 7 49.95 26.74 30.28
CA THR A 7 48.96 25.69 30.46
C THR A 7 48.29 25.33 29.11
N ILE A 8 48.33 24.08 28.72
CA ILE A 8 47.64 23.55 27.51
C ILE A 8 46.14 23.40 27.83
N ALA A 9 45.29 24.09 27.07
CA ALA A 9 43.87 23.96 27.13
C ALA A 9 43.41 22.59 26.51
N LYS A 10 42.57 21.88 27.22
CA LYS A 10 41.93 20.64 26.72
C LYS A 10 40.85 20.98 25.68
N THR A 11 40.90 20.28 24.56
CA THR A 11 39.90 20.35 23.47
C THR A 11 38.55 19.79 23.90
N PRO A 12 37.41 20.38 23.49
CA PRO A 12 36.05 19.90 23.81
C PRO A 12 35.57 18.95 22.74
N ASP A 13 35.89 17.66 22.82
CA ASP A 13 35.40 16.69 21.78
C ASP A 13 35.04 15.29 22.30
N GLN A 14 34.64 15.17 23.56
CA GLN A 14 34.16 13.87 24.09
C GLN A 14 32.84 13.92 24.87
N CYS A 15 32.10 15.03 24.85
CA CYS A 15 30.86 15.18 25.62
C CYS A 15 29.56 15.08 24.77
N GLU A 16 29.62 15.24 23.44
CA GLU A 16 28.41 15.28 22.62
C GLU A 16 27.95 13.91 22.06
N THR A 17 28.85 12.93 21.96
CA THR A 17 28.48 11.60 21.39
C THR A 17 27.69 10.72 22.36
N SER A 18 27.75 10.96 23.68
CA SER A 18 27.00 10.20 24.68
C SER A 18 25.53 10.64 24.79
N SER A 19 25.25 11.95 24.55
CA SER A 19 23.89 12.51 24.58
C SER A 19 23.01 12.09 23.39
N MET A 20 23.58 12.00 22.18
CA MET A 20 22.83 11.57 21.00
C MET A 20 22.46 10.08 21.02
N ARG A 21 23.31 9.22 21.59
CA ARG A 21 22.99 7.79 21.75
C ARG A 21 21.88 7.56 22.78
N GLY A 22 21.81 8.37 23.83
CA GLY A 22 20.74 8.31 24.82
C GLY A 22 19.38 8.78 24.30
N GLN A 23 19.35 9.77 23.41
CA GLN A 23 18.12 10.28 22.82
C GLN A 23 17.55 9.34 21.75
N LEU A 24 18.39 8.63 20.99
CA LEU A 24 17.95 7.60 20.03
C LEU A 24 17.41 6.35 20.75
N ALA A 25 17.97 5.97 21.88
CA ALA A 25 17.48 4.82 22.66
C ALA A 25 16.14 5.12 23.37
N ASN A 26 15.91 6.36 23.83
CA ASN A 26 14.66 6.77 24.45
C ASN A 26 13.50 6.97 23.45
N GLY A 27 13.79 7.24 22.17
CA GLY A 27 12.77 7.36 21.12
C GLY A 27 12.12 6.04 20.69
N LEU A 28 12.78 4.91 20.93
CA LEU A 28 12.28 3.57 20.61
C LEU A 28 11.36 2.95 21.68
N ASN A 29 11.36 3.52 22.90
CA ASN A 29 10.65 2.90 24.03
C ASN A 29 9.20 3.35 24.23
N ASN A 30 8.66 4.26 23.42
CA ASN A 30 7.28 4.76 23.55
C ASN A 30 6.37 4.47 22.36
N TYR A 31 6.78 3.54 21.46
CA TYR A 31 5.88 3.14 20.37
C TYR A 31 4.73 2.31 20.93
N GLN A 32 3.51 2.82 20.76
CA GLN A 32 2.28 2.09 21.05
C GLN A 32 1.70 1.57 19.72
N PRO A 33 1.58 0.24 19.56
CA PRO A 33 0.96 -0.34 18.35
C PRO A 33 -0.45 0.17 18.15
N PHE A 34 -0.85 0.35 16.90
CA PHE A 34 -2.23 0.68 16.59
C PHE A 34 -3.18 -0.47 16.91
N LYS A 35 -4.36 -0.16 17.42
CA LYS A 35 -5.44 -1.16 17.55
C LYS A 35 -6.04 -1.41 16.17
N VAL A 36 -5.61 -2.48 15.52
CA VAL A 36 -6.02 -2.81 14.15
C VAL A 36 -7.14 -3.83 14.15
N ASP A 37 -8.20 -3.57 13.40
CA ASP A 37 -9.26 -4.53 13.13
C ASP A 37 -8.93 -5.34 11.86
N TYR A 38 -9.12 -6.65 11.90
CA TYR A 38 -8.86 -7.53 10.76
C TYR A 38 -9.73 -8.79 10.78
N PHE A 39 -9.87 -9.43 9.63
CA PHE A 39 -10.35 -10.81 9.53
C PHE A 39 -9.18 -11.76 9.38
N GLU A 40 -9.30 -12.95 9.96
CA GLU A 40 -8.28 -13.99 9.89
C GLU A 40 -8.88 -15.31 9.36
N ALA A 41 -8.10 -16.05 8.57
CA ALA A 41 -8.46 -17.37 8.06
C ALA A 41 -7.19 -18.21 7.85
N GLY A 42 -7.32 -19.53 8.01
CA GLY A 42 -6.17 -20.46 7.95
C GLY A 42 -5.30 -20.40 9.20
N SER A 43 -4.61 -21.51 9.48
CA SER A 43 -3.84 -21.67 10.71
C SER A 43 -2.36 -22.08 10.48
N SER A 44 -1.98 -22.33 9.23
CA SER A 44 -0.65 -22.83 8.89
C SER A 44 -0.12 -22.18 7.60
N GLY A 45 1.18 -22.37 7.34
CA GLY A 45 1.83 -21.83 6.15
C GLY A 45 2.30 -20.38 6.31
N PRO A 46 2.83 -19.78 5.21
CA PRO A 46 3.26 -18.39 5.18
C PRO A 46 2.10 -17.42 5.48
N VAL A 47 2.43 -16.27 6.04
CA VAL A 47 1.43 -15.22 6.32
C VAL A 47 1.13 -14.43 5.07
N VAL A 48 -0.16 -14.29 4.72
CA VAL A 48 -0.64 -13.42 3.63
C VAL A 48 -1.41 -12.25 4.22
N MET A 49 -0.94 -11.03 4.00
CA MET A 49 -1.63 -9.80 4.37
C MET A 49 -2.38 -9.24 3.18
N LEU A 50 -3.67 -8.99 3.35
CA LEU A 50 -4.58 -8.46 2.33
C LEU A 50 -4.98 -7.03 2.69
N VAL A 51 -4.64 -6.07 1.83
CA VAL A 51 -4.86 -4.64 2.03
C VAL A 51 -5.87 -4.12 1.00
N HIS A 52 -7.02 -3.67 1.49
CA HIS A 52 -8.18 -3.32 0.68
C HIS A 52 -8.06 -1.96 -0.02
N SER A 53 -8.90 -1.73 -1.04
CA SER A 53 -9.08 -0.43 -1.68
C SER A 53 -9.88 0.54 -0.81
N SER A 54 -9.80 1.84 -1.12
CA SER A 54 -10.68 2.85 -0.54
C SER A 54 -12.14 2.41 -0.60
N VAL A 55 -12.93 2.78 0.43
CA VAL A 55 -14.38 2.51 0.57
C VAL A 55 -14.76 1.04 0.80
N SER A 56 -13.85 0.08 0.59
CA SER A 56 -14.20 -1.35 0.60
C SER A 56 -14.09 -2.04 1.96
N GLY A 57 -13.06 -1.73 2.75
CA GLY A 57 -12.73 -2.44 3.98
C GLY A 57 -12.27 -3.89 3.76
N ALA A 58 -11.84 -4.56 4.83
CA ALA A 58 -11.30 -5.92 4.79
C ALA A 58 -12.28 -6.97 4.26
N ARG A 59 -13.59 -6.68 4.27
CA ARG A 59 -14.63 -7.56 3.71
C ARG A 59 -14.49 -7.81 2.21
N GLN A 60 -13.76 -6.94 1.51
CA GLN A 60 -13.40 -7.12 0.09
C GLN A 60 -12.81 -8.50 -0.18
N TRP A 61 -12.05 -9.03 0.76
CA TRP A 61 -11.20 -10.19 0.58
C TRP A 61 -11.81 -11.54 0.95
N ARG A 62 -13.07 -11.58 1.42
CA ARG A 62 -13.69 -12.83 1.91
C ARG A 62 -13.52 -14.01 0.97
N ARG A 63 -13.84 -13.82 -0.33
CA ARG A 63 -13.71 -14.89 -1.33
C ARG A 63 -12.26 -15.33 -1.57
N LEU A 64 -11.32 -14.37 -1.57
CA LEU A 64 -9.90 -14.72 -1.70
C LEU A 64 -9.39 -15.46 -0.46
N MET A 65 -9.80 -15.05 0.73
CA MET A 65 -9.46 -15.73 1.98
C MET A 65 -9.91 -17.19 1.98
N ASP A 66 -11.12 -17.48 1.46
CA ASP A 66 -11.62 -18.84 1.33
C ASP A 66 -10.76 -19.72 0.40
N HIS A 67 -10.15 -19.15 -0.63
CA HIS A 67 -9.23 -19.85 -1.52
C HIS A 67 -7.84 -20.06 -0.93
N LEU A 68 -7.41 -19.18 -0.01
CA LEU A 68 -6.05 -19.19 0.52
C LEU A 68 -5.90 -19.95 1.85
N LYS A 69 -6.97 -20.08 2.65
CA LYS A 69 -6.94 -20.55 4.05
C LYS A 69 -6.35 -21.94 4.28
N ASP A 70 -6.41 -22.82 3.26
CA ASP A 70 -5.90 -24.18 3.39
C ASP A 70 -4.36 -24.26 3.25
N GLN A 71 -3.72 -23.22 2.71
CA GLN A 71 -2.29 -23.19 2.44
C GLN A 71 -1.57 -22.05 3.17
N PHE A 72 -2.31 -21.04 3.65
CA PHE A 72 -1.76 -19.81 4.20
C PHE A 72 -2.48 -19.37 5.48
N ARG A 73 -1.77 -18.65 6.32
CA ARG A 73 -2.35 -17.83 7.39
C ARG A 73 -2.70 -16.47 6.80
N VAL A 74 -3.98 -16.17 6.64
CA VAL A 74 -4.44 -14.98 5.92
C VAL A 74 -5.00 -13.96 6.89
N ARG A 75 -4.54 -12.70 6.81
CA ARG A 75 -5.13 -11.55 7.50
C ARG A 75 -5.56 -10.49 6.49
N ALA A 76 -6.84 -10.15 6.50
CA ALA A 76 -7.39 -9.02 5.77
C ALA A 76 -7.58 -7.84 6.73
N VAL A 77 -6.79 -6.79 6.55
CA VAL A 77 -6.67 -5.67 7.49
C VAL A 77 -7.63 -4.56 7.11
N ASN A 78 -8.30 -3.95 8.10
CA ASN A 78 -9.00 -2.70 7.95
C ASN A 78 -8.03 -1.53 8.16
N LEU A 79 -7.87 -0.68 7.17
CA LEU A 79 -7.06 0.53 7.23
C LEU A 79 -7.69 1.59 8.15
N PHE A 80 -7.02 2.70 8.42
CA PHE A 80 -7.55 3.77 9.28
C PHE A 80 -8.96 4.20 8.85
N GLY A 81 -9.89 4.20 9.81
CA GLY A 81 -11.29 4.59 9.61
C GLY A 81 -12.19 3.52 9.02
N TYR A 82 -11.67 2.30 8.76
CA TYR A 82 -12.47 1.17 8.29
C TYR A 82 -12.67 0.12 9.39
N GLY A 83 -13.83 -0.54 9.35
CA GLY A 83 -14.20 -1.54 10.35
C GLY A 83 -14.18 -0.96 11.76
N LYS A 84 -13.41 -1.58 12.66
CA LYS A 84 -13.19 -1.10 14.04
C LYS A 84 -11.82 -0.43 14.22
N THR A 85 -11.03 -0.30 13.15
CA THR A 85 -9.77 0.46 13.19
C THR A 85 -10.09 1.95 13.38
N PRO A 86 -9.48 2.64 14.37
CA PRO A 86 -9.73 4.05 14.61
C PRO A 86 -9.53 4.91 13.36
N PRO A 87 -10.25 6.04 13.22
CA PRO A 87 -10.00 6.99 12.15
C PRO A 87 -8.63 7.65 12.33
N TRP A 88 -8.08 8.15 11.22
CA TRP A 88 -6.87 8.97 11.27
C TRP A 88 -7.12 10.27 12.03
N PRO A 89 -6.19 10.71 12.92
CA PRO A 89 -6.32 12.00 13.63
C PRO A 89 -6.27 13.17 12.65
N ALA A 90 -7.34 13.97 12.58
CA ALA A 90 -7.47 15.07 11.61
C ALA A 90 -6.40 16.18 11.76
N ALA A 91 -5.71 16.25 12.90
CA ALA A 91 -4.70 17.26 13.18
C ALA A 91 -3.37 17.05 12.42
N THR A 92 -3.17 15.88 11.81
CA THR A 92 -1.92 15.53 11.13
C THR A 92 -2.17 15.04 9.71
N THR A 93 -1.21 15.31 8.82
CA THR A 93 -1.26 14.79 7.44
C THR A 93 -0.91 13.31 7.45
N GLN A 94 -1.79 12.48 6.88
CA GLN A 94 -1.56 11.05 6.73
C GLN A 94 -0.50 10.77 5.67
N THR A 95 0.35 9.78 5.89
CA THR A 95 1.33 9.29 4.94
C THR A 95 1.13 7.80 4.63
N LEU A 96 1.69 7.32 3.50
CA LEU A 96 1.73 5.88 3.22
C LEU A 96 2.51 5.11 4.29
N SER A 97 3.49 5.75 4.93
CA SER A 97 4.25 5.13 6.03
C SER A 97 3.39 4.87 7.26
N ASP A 98 2.42 5.74 7.56
CA ASP A 98 1.48 5.53 8.68
C ASP A 98 0.56 4.35 8.41
N GLN A 99 0.01 4.25 7.20
CA GLN A 99 -0.82 3.12 6.78
C GLN A 99 0.00 1.81 6.73
N ALA A 100 1.24 1.86 6.23
CA ALA A 100 2.11 0.69 6.21
C ALA A 100 2.43 0.20 7.63
N ARG A 101 2.68 1.12 8.59
CA ARG A 101 2.90 0.79 10.00
C ARG A 101 1.65 0.16 10.63
N LEU A 102 0.46 0.70 10.34
CA LEU A 102 -0.80 0.09 10.78
C LEU A 102 -0.90 -1.38 10.32
N VAL A 103 -0.58 -1.67 9.05
CA VAL A 103 -0.61 -3.04 8.53
C VAL A 103 0.48 -3.90 9.15
N GLU A 104 1.66 -3.33 9.43
CA GLU A 104 2.77 -3.99 10.15
C GLU A 104 2.35 -4.41 11.56
N ASP A 105 1.63 -3.54 12.30
CA ASP A 105 1.11 -3.83 13.64
C ASP A 105 0.08 -4.97 13.66
N ALA A 106 -0.57 -5.25 12.53
CA ALA A 106 -1.47 -6.38 12.37
C ALA A 106 -0.76 -7.70 12.04
N LEU A 107 0.57 -7.73 11.87
CA LEU A 107 1.30 -8.96 11.62
C LEU A 107 1.24 -9.89 12.83
N PRO A 108 1.10 -11.21 12.64
CA PRO A 108 1.31 -12.16 13.73
C PRO A 108 2.71 -12.01 14.32
N PRO A 109 2.89 -12.09 15.65
CA PRO A 109 4.20 -11.92 16.28
C PRO A 109 5.25 -12.94 15.80
N ASP A 110 4.79 -14.13 15.43
CA ASP A 110 5.59 -15.23 14.92
C ASP A 110 5.70 -15.27 13.38
N ALA A 111 5.24 -14.22 12.70
CA ALA A 111 5.33 -14.15 11.24
C ALA A 111 6.80 -14.05 10.80
N GLY A 112 7.27 -15.05 10.07
CA GLY A 112 8.54 -15.06 9.37
C GLY A 112 8.44 -14.34 8.01
N GLU A 113 8.50 -15.14 6.95
CA GLU A 113 8.24 -14.66 5.58
C GLU A 113 6.76 -14.29 5.40
N ILE A 114 6.50 -13.17 4.75
CA ILE A 114 5.15 -12.66 4.49
C ILE A 114 4.92 -12.39 3.02
N TYR A 115 3.68 -12.56 2.58
CA TYR A 115 3.19 -12.21 1.26
C TYR A 115 2.19 -11.07 1.38
N LEU A 116 2.22 -10.14 0.46
CA LEU A 116 1.32 -8.98 0.45
C LEU A 116 0.43 -8.99 -0.79
N VAL A 117 -0.84 -8.67 -0.61
CA VAL A 117 -1.79 -8.41 -1.70
C VAL A 117 -2.45 -7.07 -1.41
N GLY A 118 -2.33 -6.12 -2.33
CA GLY A 118 -2.94 -4.80 -2.19
C GLY A 118 -3.76 -4.42 -3.41
N HIS A 119 -4.93 -3.81 -3.19
CA HIS A 119 -5.80 -3.31 -4.25
C HIS A 119 -5.90 -1.79 -4.18
N SER A 120 -5.72 -1.11 -5.32
CA SER A 120 -5.86 0.35 -5.43
C SER A 120 -5.01 1.07 -4.38
N PHE A 121 -5.61 1.85 -3.47
CA PHE A 121 -4.92 2.48 -2.34
C PHE A 121 -4.16 1.46 -1.48
N GLY A 122 -4.78 0.33 -1.18
CA GLY A 122 -4.12 -0.77 -0.49
C GLY A 122 -2.89 -1.32 -1.22
N GLY A 123 -2.84 -1.20 -2.55
CA GLY A 123 -1.65 -1.51 -3.35
C GLY A 123 -0.50 -0.55 -3.06
N SER A 124 -0.77 0.76 -3.00
CA SER A 124 0.24 1.77 -2.62
C SER A 124 0.74 1.57 -1.18
N VAL A 125 -0.16 1.21 -0.25
CA VAL A 125 0.21 0.84 1.13
C VAL A 125 1.08 -0.42 1.16
N ALA A 126 0.72 -1.46 0.38
CA ALA A 126 1.49 -2.70 0.29
C ALA A 126 2.90 -2.47 -0.29
N MET A 127 3.04 -1.61 -1.30
CA MET A 127 4.35 -1.17 -1.82
C MET A 127 5.19 -0.54 -0.70
N LYS A 128 4.60 0.38 0.09
CA LYS A 128 5.31 1.05 1.18
C LYS A 128 5.71 0.08 2.29
N LEU A 129 4.84 -0.87 2.64
CA LEU A 129 5.14 -1.91 3.63
C LEU A 129 6.25 -2.84 3.14
N ALA A 130 6.21 -3.29 1.88
CA ALA A 130 7.26 -4.14 1.31
C ALA A 130 8.64 -3.46 1.35
N ALA A 131 8.70 -2.16 1.02
CA ALA A 131 9.93 -1.38 1.12
C ALA A 131 10.43 -1.17 2.55
N ARG A 132 9.55 -1.21 3.56
CA ARG A 132 9.92 -1.15 4.98
C ARG A 132 10.45 -2.49 5.51
N LEU A 133 10.00 -3.60 4.94
CA LEU A 133 10.29 -4.96 5.38
C LEU A 133 10.93 -5.80 4.26
N PRO A 134 12.02 -5.33 3.60
CA PRO A 134 12.54 -5.96 2.38
C PRO A 134 13.05 -7.39 2.60
N ALA A 135 13.52 -7.72 3.82
CA ALA A 135 13.98 -9.06 4.16
C ALA A 135 12.84 -10.03 4.52
N ARG A 136 11.61 -9.55 4.69
CA ARG A 136 10.47 -10.35 5.11
C ARG A 136 9.41 -10.54 4.04
N VAL A 137 9.26 -9.57 3.13
CA VAL A 137 8.26 -9.65 2.06
C VAL A 137 8.83 -10.41 0.89
N ALA A 138 8.39 -11.66 0.71
CA ALA A 138 8.87 -12.51 -0.37
C ALA A 138 8.04 -12.40 -1.64
N ARG A 139 6.76 -12.05 -1.54
CA ARG A 139 5.85 -11.90 -2.68
C ARG A 139 4.93 -10.70 -2.50
N LEU A 140 4.70 -9.98 -3.59
CA LEU A 140 3.82 -8.82 -3.64
C LEU A 140 2.86 -8.94 -4.82
N VAL A 141 1.57 -8.78 -4.57
CA VAL A 141 0.54 -8.69 -5.61
C VAL A 141 -0.10 -7.31 -5.55
N LEU A 142 -0.08 -6.61 -6.67
CA LEU A 142 -0.64 -5.28 -6.85
C LEU A 142 -1.79 -5.35 -7.84
N LEU A 143 -3.00 -5.07 -7.38
CA LEU A 143 -4.21 -5.08 -8.19
C LEU A 143 -4.63 -3.62 -8.41
N GLU A 144 -4.57 -3.13 -9.65
CA GLU A 144 -5.01 -1.75 -9.99
C GLU A 144 -4.41 -0.68 -9.04
N THR A 145 -3.14 -0.81 -8.66
CA THR A 145 -2.50 0.07 -7.65
C THR A 145 -2.41 1.53 -8.13
N ASN A 146 -2.47 2.49 -7.17
CA ASN A 146 -2.69 3.90 -7.47
C ASN A 146 -1.65 4.89 -6.91
N PRO A 147 -0.34 4.69 -7.02
CA PRO A 147 0.66 5.69 -6.62
C PRO A 147 0.62 6.92 -7.54
N PHE A 148 -0.44 7.74 -7.44
CA PHE A 148 -0.77 8.84 -8.35
C PHE A 148 0.33 9.89 -8.48
N TYR A 149 1.14 10.11 -7.43
CA TYR A 149 2.27 11.06 -7.49
C TYR A 149 3.28 10.72 -8.58
N LEU A 150 3.40 9.43 -8.99
CA LEU A 150 4.28 9.00 -10.08
C LEU A 150 3.90 9.60 -11.43
N LEU A 151 2.64 9.96 -11.61
CA LEU A 151 2.15 10.58 -12.85
C LEU A 151 2.84 11.92 -13.11
N ALA A 152 2.89 12.80 -12.10
CA ALA A 152 3.59 14.07 -12.20
C ALA A 152 5.11 13.88 -12.40
N GLN A 153 5.72 12.97 -11.63
CA GLN A 153 7.15 12.65 -11.75
C GLN A 153 7.54 12.12 -13.14
N ALA A 154 6.62 11.42 -13.81
CA ALA A 154 6.84 10.86 -15.15
C ALA A 154 6.32 11.76 -16.28
N GLY A 155 5.87 12.98 -15.99
CA GLY A 155 5.32 13.92 -16.98
C GLY A 155 4.00 13.47 -17.62
N ARG A 156 3.20 12.62 -16.94
CA ARG A 156 1.89 12.14 -17.40
C ARG A 156 0.80 13.12 -16.97
N MET A 157 0.84 14.33 -17.52
CA MET A 157 0.08 15.45 -16.99
C MET A 157 -1.43 15.34 -17.18
N ASP A 158 -1.91 14.73 -18.26
CA ASP A 158 -3.36 14.53 -18.47
C ASP A 158 -3.93 13.54 -17.44
N ALA A 159 -3.22 12.41 -17.22
CA ALA A 159 -3.58 11.44 -16.20
C ALA A 159 -3.46 12.02 -14.77
N PHE A 160 -2.45 12.86 -14.53
CA PHE A 160 -2.31 13.56 -13.26
C PHE A 160 -3.44 14.55 -13.03
N ALA A 161 -3.82 15.32 -14.04
CA ALA A 161 -4.93 16.27 -13.96
C ALA A 161 -6.27 15.58 -13.66
N GLU A 162 -6.54 14.42 -14.31
CA GLU A 162 -7.73 13.61 -14.03
C GLU A 162 -7.75 13.11 -12.57
N ALA A 163 -6.64 12.59 -12.06
CA ALA A 163 -6.53 12.17 -10.65
C ALA A 163 -6.73 13.36 -9.70
N MET A 164 -6.14 14.52 -10.02
CA MET A 164 -6.28 15.74 -9.22
C MET A 164 -7.69 16.32 -9.24
N GLU A 165 -8.43 16.20 -10.35
CA GLU A 165 -9.84 16.59 -10.43
C GLU A 165 -10.66 15.80 -9.40
N LEU A 166 -10.53 14.47 -9.40
CA LEU A 166 -11.22 13.61 -8.43
C LEU A 166 -10.81 13.96 -6.99
N ARG A 167 -9.51 14.05 -6.73
CA ARG A 167 -8.99 14.45 -5.40
C ARG A 167 -9.61 15.76 -4.93
N ASN A 168 -9.53 16.79 -5.75
CA ASN A 168 -9.98 18.13 -5.37
C ASN A 168 -11.49 18.16 -5.13
N TYR A 169 -12.26 17.36 -5.88
CA TYR A 169 -13.68 17.20 -5.65
C TYR A 169 -13.97 16.57 -4.28
N ILE A 170 -13.31 15.44 -3.95
CA ILE A 170 -13.47 14.76 -2.66
C ILE A 170 -13.04 15.67 -1.51
N LYS A 171 -11.89 16.35 -1.64
CA LYS A 171 -11.40 17.28 -0.60
C LYS A 171 -12.34 18.46 -0.38
N LYS A 172 -12.88 19.05 -1.46
CA LYS A 172 -13.83 20.17 -1.38
C LYS A 172 -15.10 19.77 -0.64
N PHE A 173 -15.79 18.74 -1.14
CA PHE A 173 -17.09 18.36 -0.58
C PHE A 173 -16.96 17.64 0.77
N GLY A 174 -15.88 16.90 0.98
CA GLY A 174 -15.57 16.33 2.30
C GLY A 174 -15.32 17.39 3.38
N ALA A 175 -14.61 18.48 3.06
CA ALA A 175 -14.41 19.60 3.98
C ALA A 175 -15.71 20.35 4.34
N LEU A 176 -16.70 20.34 3.44
CA LEU A 176 -18.05 20.89 3.67
C LEU A 176 -18.97 19.91 4.40
N GLY A 177 -18.55 18.66 4.62
CA GLY A 177 -19.42 17.60 5.17
C GLY A 177 -20.42 17.02 4.17
N GLU A 178 -20.35 17.41 2.88
CA GLU A 178 -21.24 16.96 1.81
C GLU A 178 -20.83 15.61 1.23
N TRP A 179 -20.78 14.59 2.11
CA TRP A 179 -20.25 13.28 1.77
C TRP A 179 -21.05 12.52 0.72
N ALA A 180 -22.36 12.75 0.62
CA ALA A 180 -23.18 12.15 -0.43
C ALA A 180 -22.78 12.65 -1.82
N THR A 181 -22.51 13.96 -1.95
CA THR A 181 -22.04 14.59 -3.20
C THR A 181 -20.66 14.06 -3.59
N ALA A 182 -19.74 13.95 -2.62
CA ALA A 182 -18.42 13.36 -2.84
C ALA A 182 -18.52 11.88 -3.27
N ALA A 183 -19.42 11.12 -2.62
CA ALA A 183 -19.61 9.70 -2.86
C ALA A 183 -20.22 9.41 -4.24
N GLU A 184 -21.14 10.23 -4.74
CA GLU A 184 -21.66 10.13 -6.10
C GLU A 184 -20.54 10.22 -7.15
N LYS A 185 -19.72 11.29 -7.09
CA LYS A 185 -18.58 11.46 -8.00
C LYS A 185 -17.62 10.29 -7.93
N PHE A 186 -17.28 9.82 -6.72
CA PHE A 186 -16.35 8.71 -6.51
C PHE A 186 -16.91 7.38 -7.04
N ALA A 187 -18.17 7.08 -6.74
CA ALA A 187 -18.81 5.84 -7.19
C ALA A 187 -18.90 5.76 -8.72
N ASP A 188 -19.34 6.83 -9.36
CA ASP A 188 -19.50 6.91 -10.82
C ASP A 188 -18.15 6.92 -11.54
N TYR A 189 -17.11 7.50 -10.96
CA TYR A 189 -15.76 7.47 -11.53
C TYR A 189 -15.17 6.05 -11.60
N TRP A 190 -15.26 5.30 -10.49
CA TRP A 190 -14.62 3.98 -10.41
C TRP A 190 -15.46 2.82 -10.95
N ASN A 191 -16.78 2.98 -11.01
CA ASN A 191 -17.69 1.89 -11.39
C ASN A 191 -18.53 2.21 -12.64
N GLY A 192 -18.29 3.35 -13.25
CA GLY A 192 -19.04 3.84 -14.41
C GLY A 192 -20.23 4.73 -14.07
N ALA A 193 -20.52 5.66 -14.99
CA ALA A 193 -21.53 6.68 -14.82
C ALA A 193 -22.92 6.09 -14.48
N GLY A 194 -23.59 6.71 -13.52
CA GLY A 194 -24.92 6.30 -13.06
C GLY A 194 -24.93 5.15 -12.05
N THR A 195 -23.75 4.64 -11.65
CA THR A 195 -23.66 3.61 -10.61
C THR A 195 -24.25 4.07 -9.29
N TRP A 196 -23.97 5.31 -8.89
CA TRP A 196 -24.56 5.91 -7.69
C TRP A 196 -26.09 5.91 -7.72
N ARG A 197 -26.68 6.31 -8.82
CA ARG A 197 -28.15 6.36 -8.95
C ARG A 197 -28.83 5.00 -8.88
N LYS A 198 -28.11 3.91 -9.23
CA LYS A 198 -28.60 2.53 -9.13
C LYS A 198 -28.51 1.95 -7.73
N MET A 199 -27.78 2.58 -6.81
CA MET A 199 -27.69 2.14 -5.41
C MET A 199 -28.99 2.45 -4.65
N SER A 200 -29.38 1.54 -3.74
CA SER A 200 -30.43 1.82 -2.76
C SER A 200 -30.03 2.98 -1.84
N PHE A 201 -31.01 3.61 -1.20
CA PHE A 201 -30.77 4.70 -0.25
C PHE A 201 -29.80 4.30 0.87
N ASP A 202 -30.04 3.16 1.52
CA ASP A 202 -29.18 2.65 2.60
C ASP A 202 -27.74 2.39 2.11
N ARG A 203 -27.59 1.87 0.89
CA ARG A 203 -26.27 1.65 0.30
C ARG A 203 -25.54 2.95 0.00
N ARG A 204 -26.24 4.01 -0.41
CA ARG A 204 -25.65 5.36 -0.60
C ARG A 204 -25.16 5.93 0.73
N ILE A 205 -25.97 5.81 1.81
CA ILE A 205 -25.55 6.23 3.15
C ILE A 205 -24.29 5.49 3.56
N ALA A 206 -24.29 4.15 3.50
CA ALA A 206 -23.15 3.33 3.89
C ALA A 206 -21.89 3.64 3.06
N PHE A 207 -22.06 3.90 1.75
CA PHE A 207 -20.94 4.25 0.86
C PHE A 207 -20.39 5.64 1.20
N SER A 208 -21.26 6.63 1.50
CA SER A 208 -20.84 7.97 1.92
C SER A 208 -20.03 7.94 3.22
N GLU A 209 -20.46 7.15 4.19
CA GLU A 209 -19.71 6.95 5.44
C GLU A 209 -18.36 6.27 5.19
N ALA A 210 -18.34 5.24 4.35
CA ALA A 210 -17.11 4.51 4.01
C ALA A 210 -16.12 5.35 3.18
N LEU A 211 -16.57 6.44 2.56
CA LEU A 211 -15.70 7.35 1.81
C LEU A 211 -14.90 8.31 2.71
N LYS A 212 -15.35 8.57 3.94
CA LYS A 212 -14.71 9.57 4.82
C LYS A 212 -13.19 9.39 4.99
N PRO A 213 -12.66 8.17 5.18
CA PRO A 213 -11.22 7.95 5.27
C PRO A 213 -10.45 8.38 4.01
N ASN A 214 -11.08 8.31 2.83
CA ASN A 214 -10.46 8.66 1.56
C ASN A 214 -9.99 10.12 1.51
N PHE A 215 -10.58 10.99 2.31
CA PHE A 215 -10.13 12.38 2.46
C PHE A 215 -8.64 12.48 2.87
N PHE A 216 -8.18 11.59 3.75
CA PHE A 216 -6.80 11.54 4.22
C PHE A 216 -5.92 10.63 3.36
N GLU A 217 -6.49 9.58 2.75
CA GLU A 217 -5.79 8.67 1.84
C GLU A 217 -5.20 9.39 0.63
N TRP A 218 -5.89 10.42 0.12
CA TRP A 218 -5.36 11.28 -0.93
C TRP A 218 -4.06 11.97 -0.53
N ASP A 219 -3.97 12.46 0.70
CA ASP A 219 -2.75 13.10 1.18
C ASP A 219 -1.63 12.06 1.30
N ALA A 220 -1.94 10.86 1.80
CA ALA A 220 -0.98 9.77 1.93
C ALA A 220 -0.36 9.37 0.58
N VAL A 221 -1.18 9.28 -0.48
CA VAL A 221 -0.70 8.91 -1.81
C VAL A 221 0.04 10.06 -2.49
N MET A 222 -0.51 11.29 -2.42
CA MET A 222 0.03 12.41 -3.19
C MET A 222 1.32 12.98 -2.61
N ASN A 223 1.54 12.82 -1.30
CA ASN A 223 2.76 13.28 -0.63
C ASN A 223 3.89 12.24 -0.61
N GLU A 224 3.69 11.06 -1.17
CA GLU A 224 4.78 10.10 -1.38
C GLU A 224 5.73 10.62 -2.47
N THR A 225 7.03 10.35 -2.29
CA THR A 225 8.07 10.91 -3.17
C THR A 225 8.99 9.87 -3.79
N THR A 226 8.88 8.61 -3.39
CA THR A 226 9.75 7.52 -3.87
C THR A 226 9.66 7.36 -5.39
N PRO A 227 10.73 7.57 -6.17
CA PRO A 227 10.69 7.46 -7.62
C PRO A 227 10.41 6.02 -8.09
N ALA A 228 9.81 5.88 -9.30
CA ALA A 228 9.48 4.56 -9.86
C ALA A 228 10.70 3.61 -9.96
N LYS A 229 11.89 4.13 -10.29
CA LYS A 229 13.12 3.34 -10.32
C LYS A 229 13.56 2.83 -8.95
N GLN A 230 13.26 3.59 -7.89
CA GLN A 230 13.59 3.17 -6.53
C GLN A 230 12.65 2.07 -6.05
N TRP A 231 11.39 2.06 -6.47
CA TRP A 231 10.48 0.94 -6.22
C TRP A 231 11.02 -0.36 -6.81
N ALA A 232 11.60 -0.33 -8.01
CA ALA A 232 12.23 -1.50 -8.62
C ALA A 232 13.37 -2.10 -7.77
N ALA A 233 14.07 -1.27 -6.99
CA ALA A 233 15.16 -1.71 -6.12
C ALA A 233 14.71 -2.14 -4.72
N LEU A 234 13.58 -1.58 -4.23
CA LEU A 234 13.10 -1.80 -2.87
C LEU A 234 12.09 -2.95 -2.75
N LEU A 235 11.38 -3.27 -3.84
CA LEU A 235 10.29 -4.24 -3.82
C LEU A 235 10.77 -5.63 -4.27
N PRO A 236 10.11 -6.71 -3.83
CA PRO A 236 10.51 -8.06 -4.19
C PRO A 236 10.51 -8.25 -5.71
N GLU A 237 11.48 -9.01 -6.24
CA GLU A 237 11.47 -9.44 -7.65
C GLU A 237 10.20 -10.24 -7.97
N ARG A 238 9.72 -11.03 -6.98
CA ARG A 238 8.45 -11.74 -7.07
C ARG A 238 7.28 -10.81 -6.80
N THR A 239 7.06 -9.89 -7.73
CA THR A 239 5.91 -8.99 -7.74
C THR A 239 5.04 -9.27 -8.97
N LEU A 240 3.73 -9.37 -8.76
CA LEU A 240 2.71 -9.44 -9.81
C LEU A 240 1.89 -8.15 -9.80
N LEU A 241 1.77 -7.49 -10.94
CA LEU A 241 0.83 -6.39 -11.13
C LEU A 241 -0.28 -6.83 -12.09
N VAL A 242 -1.52 -6.73 -11.65
CA VAL A 242 -2.73 -7.05 -12.43
C VAL A 242 -3.51 -5.76 -12.70
N CYS A 243 -3.90 -5.55 -13.95
CA CYS A 243 -4.71 -4.39 -14.35
C CYS A 243 -5.69 -4.73 -15.48
N ASP A 244 -6.73 -3.91 -15.60
CA ASP A 244 -7.58 -3.86 -16.79
C ASP A 244 -6.99 -2.83 -17.78
N PRO A 245 -6.67 -3.20 -19.03
CA PRO A 245 -6.20 -2.23 -20.03
C PRO A 245 -7.27 -1.18 -20.37
N GLY A 246 -8.54 -1.43 -20.05
CA GLY A 246 -9.66 -0.50 -20.22
C GLY A 246 -9.98 0.36 -18.99
N THR A 247 -9.22 0.26 -17.90
CA THR A 247 -9.41 1.07 -16.67
C THR A 247 -9.17 2.56 -16.91
N VAL A 248 -9.44 3.40 -15.91
CA VAL A 248 -9.25 4.86 -15.99
C VAL A 248 -7.82 5.25 -16.34
N LEU A 249 -7.66 6.38 -17.02
CA LEU A 249 -6.36 6.84 -17.54
C LEU A 249 -5.26 6.89 -16.48
N PRO A 250 -5.48 7.41 -15.26
CA PRO A 250 -4.43 7.44 -14.23
C PRO A 250 -3.86 6.06 -13.91
N ILE A 251 -4.68 5.04 -13.78
CA ILE A 251 -4.23 3.67 -13.45
C ILE A 251 -3.46 3.04 -14.61
N ARG A 252 -3.92 3.25 -15.86
CA ARG A 252 -3.20 2.77 -17.05
C ARG A 252 -1.80 3.36 -17.14
N GLU A 253 -1.69 4.68 -16.94
CA GLU A 253 -0.39 5.37 -17.01
C GLU A 253 0.54 4.96 -15.85
N ILE A 254 0.02 4.76 -14.64
CA ILE A 254 0.79 4.20 -13.52
C ILE A 254 1.31 2.80 -13.86
N THR A 255 0.46 1.94 -14.40
CA THR A 255 0.86 0.59 -14.84
C THR A 255 1.99 0.67 -15.88
N ALA A 256 1.87 1.58 -16.86
CA ALA A 256 2.91 1.79 -17.87
C ALA A 256 4.23 2.32 -17.28
N ILE A 257 4.17 3.21 -16.29
CA ILE A 257 5.35 3.73 -15.56
C ILE A 257 6.05 2.60 -14.81
N LEU A 258 5.29 1.81 -14.03
CA LEU A 258 5.83 0.70 -13.25
C LEU A 258 6.41 -0.37 -14.17
N ARG A 259 5.73 -0.76 -15.25
CA ARG A 259 6.21 -1.75 -16.23
C ARG A 259 7.56 -1.35 -16.86
N ARG A 260 7.77 -0.06 -17.12
CA ARG A 260 9.06 0.43 -17.65
C ARG A 260 10.17 0.39 -16.61
N SER A 261 9.84 0.67 -15.35
CA SER A 261 10.83 0.78 -14.27
C SER A 261 11.13 -0.55 -13.59
N CYS A 262 10.14 -1.44 -13.47
CA CYS A 262 10.19 -2.70 -12.73
C CYS A 262 10.09 -3.90 -13.69
N ARG A 263 11.04 -4.03 -14.62
CA ARG A 263 11.00 -5.00 -15.74
C ARG A 263 11.01 -6.48 -15.31
N SER A 264 11.47 -6.77 -14.10
CA SER A 264 11.52 -8.14 -13.56
C SER A 264 10.17 -8.62 -13.02
N TRP A 265 9.21 -7.72 -12.84
CA TRP A 265 7.89 -8.08 -12.32
C TRP A 265 7.06 -8.85 -13.35
N ALA A 266 6.12 -9.67 -12.86
CA ALA A 266 5.07 -10.24 -13.69
C ALA A 266 3.94 -9.22 -13.90
N TYR A 267 3.38 -9.19 -15.11
CA TYR A 267 2.30 -8.30 -15.50
C TYR A 267 1.18 -9.09 -16.16
N GLU A 268 -0.02 -9.02 -15.61
CA GLU A 268 -1.21 -9.66 -16.14
C GLU A 268 -2.26 -8.60 -16.49
N GLU A 269 -2.82 -8.71 -17.67
CA GLU A 269 -3.91 -7.85 -18.13
C GLU A 269 -5.20 -8.68 -18.21
N VAL A 270 -6.26 -8.17 -17.57
CA VAL A 270 -7.59 -8.81 -17.57
C VAL A 270 -8.59 -7.82 -18.17
N PRO A 271 -8.85 -7.88 -19.47
CA PRO A 271 -9.69 -6.90 -20.15
C PRO A 271 -11.14 -6.90 -19.69
N GLY A 272 -11.74 -5.72 -19.54
CA GLY A 272 -13.17 -5.53 -19.31
C GLY A 272 -13.66 -5.86 -17.90
N VAL A 273 -12.74 -6.01 -16.93
CA VAL A 273 -13.11 -6.32 -15.53
C VAL A 273 -13.30 -5.07 -14.67
N GLY A 274 -12.69 -3.95 -15.08
CA GLY A 274 -12.73 -2.66 -14.40
C GLY A 274 -11.91 -2.59 -13.11
N HIS A 275 -11.78 -1.37 -12.60
CA HIS A 275 -10.97 -1.11 -11.40
C HIS A 275 -11.35 -1.93 -10.17
N MET A 276 -12.65 -2.19 -9.99
CA MET A 276 -13.18 -2.92 -8.83
C MET A 276 -13.21 -4.45 -9.01
N ALA A 277 -12.47 -5.00 -9.98
CA ALA A 277 -12.43 -6.43 -10.30
C ALA A 277 -12.27 -7.37 -9.09
N PRO A 278 -11.43 -7.09 -8.08
CA PRO A 278 -11.34 -7.95 -6.90
C PRO A 278 -12.66 -8.16 -6.15
N LEU A 279 -13.62 -7.23 -6.28
CA LEU A 279 -14.96 -7.35 -5.72
C LEU A 279 -15.99 -7.87 -6.72
N THR A 280 -15.95 -7.37 -7.96
CA THR A 280 -16.98 -7.59 -8.97
C THR A 280 -16.75 -8.86 -9.80
N ARG A 281 -15.47 -9.21 -10.01
CA ARG A 281 -15.03 -10.37 -10.80
C ARG A 281 -13.95 -11.19 -10.08
N PRO A 282 -14.19 -11.58 -8.80
CA PRO A 282 -13.24 -12.40 -8.04
C PRO A 282 -13.00 -13.77 -8.72
N ASP A 283 -13.91 -14.23 -9.54
CA ASP A 283 -13.78 -15.43 -10.38
C ASP A 283 -12.59 -15.36 -11.35
N LEU A 284 -12.24 -14.17 -11.84
CA LEU A 284 -11.10 -13.95 -12.75
C LEU A 284 -9.83 -13.54 -11.99
N ILE A 285 -9.94 -12.78 -10.92
CA ILE A 285 -8.78 -12.24 -10.20
C ILE A 285 -8.19 -13.23 -9.18
N ASN A 286 -9.04 -13.93 -8.41
CA ASN A 286 -8.55 -14.82 -7.35
C ASN A 286 -7.65 -15.96 -7.89
N PRO A 287 -7.94 -16.62 -9.03
CA PRO A 287 -7.04 -17.65 -9.56
C PRO A 287 -5.63 -17.13 -9.87
N LEU A 288 -5.50 -15.90 -10.39
CA LEU A 288 -4.20 -15.28 -10.66
C LEU A 288 -3.41 -15.06 -9.37
N VAL A 289 -4.07 -14.51 -8.33
CA VAL A 289 -3.47 -14.29 -7.02
C VAL A 289 -3.04 -15.61 -6.38
N VAL A 290 -3.93 -16.60 -6.32
CA VAL A 290 -3.67 -17.92 -5.72
C VAL A 290 -2.52 -18.62 -6.43
N SER A 291 -2.53 -18.64 -7.76
CA SER A 291 -1.46 -19.24 -8.55
C SER A 291 -0.11 -18.58 -8.29
N PHE A 292 -0.08 -17.24 -8.25
CA PHE A 292 1.16 -16.50 -8.00
C PHE A 292 1.69 -16.72 -6.59
N LEU A 293 0.83 -16.70 -5.57
CA LEU A 293 1.22 -16.93 -4.17
C LEU A 293 1.62 -18.40 -3.92
N GLY A 294 1.00 -19.36 -4.58
CA GLY A 294 1.28 -20.80 -4.44
C GLY A 294 2.44 -21.30 -5.30
N ALA A 295 2.96 -20.51 -6.25
CA ALA A 295 4.01 -20.94 -7.15
C ALA A 295 5.28 -21.33 -6.37
N ARG A 296 5.73 -22.59 -6.49
CA ARG A 296 6.98 -23.05 -5.87
C ARG A 296 8.17 -22.31 -6.46
N GLU A 297 9.24 -22.13 -5.68
CA GLU A 297 10.51 -21.66 -6.20
C GLU A 297 10.99 -22.61 -7.29
N ARG A 298 11.14 -22.11 -8.52
CA ARG A 298 11.99 -22.81 -9.47
C ARG A 298 13.41 -22.73 -8.91
N ALA A 299 13.98 -23.86 -8.54
CA ALA A 299 15.40 -23.94 -8.23
C ALA A 299 16.16 -23.30 -9.40
N ILE A 300 16.81 -22.17 -9.14
CA ILE A 300 17.75 -21.59 -10.10
C ILE A 300 18.89 -22.59 -10.15
N GLU A 301 18.88 -23.51 -11.12
CA GLU A 301 20.04 -24.29 -11.46
C GLU A 301 21.17 -23.30 -11.78
N LYS A 302 22.09 -23.16 -10.83
CA LYS A 302 23.37 -22.49 -11.09
C LYS A 302 24.03 -23.27 -12.22
N ARG A 303 23.96 -22.72 -13.45
CA ARG A 303 24.77 -23.24 -14.53
C ARG A 303 26.22 -23.27 -14.03
N PRO A 304 26.91 -24.44 -14.08
CA PRO A 304 28.33 -24.48 -13.72
C PRO A 304 29.07 -23.53 -14.68
N ARG A 305 29.87 -22.64 -14.10
CA ARG A 305 30.81 -21.85 -14.88
C ARG A 305 31.68 -22.86 -15.63
N SER A 306 31.54 -22.94 -16.94
CA SER A 306 32.48 -23.66 -17.78
C SER A 306 33.86 -23.03 -17.57
N ALA A 307 34.76 -23.81 -16.99
CA ALA A 307 36.17 -23.49 -16.97
C ALA A 307 36.62 -23.43 -18.43
N ILE A 308 36.94 -22.25 -18.91
CA ILE A 308 37.67 -22.07 -20.15
C ILE A 308 39.14 -22.25 -19.77
N GLY A 309 39.70 -23.35 -20.20
CA GLY A 309 41.14 -23.60 -20.19
C GLY A 309 41.85 -22.78 -21.28
#